data_c50ad015dfcc3dbc4c4488fdf3bb2a4d
#
_entry.id   c50ad015dfcc3dbc4c4488fdf3bb2a4d
#
_cell.length_a   1.000
_cell.length_b   1.000
_cell.length_c   1.000
_cell.angle_alpha   90.00
_cell.angle_beta   90.00
_cell.angle_gamma   90.00
#
_symmetry.space_group_name_H-M   'P 1'
#
loop_
_entity.id
_entity.type
_entity.pdbx_description
1 polymer ?
#
loop_
_entity_poly.entity_id
_entity_poly.type
_entity_poly.pdbx_seq_one_letter_code
_entity_poly.pdbx_strand_id
1 'polypeptide(L)'
;LAVEHEGGKRLEVGSPFYQIIHDWISQGMLYRRAGEPELVGISVFPNEQRYPKSVEQQLVVTARFEDGSTRDVTHLADFSANEKEIAEVDETGMVRVGRLSDEGVIVVRYMGQVARARITVPTDRQFNDAVYAGLPRNNFIDDLAYARFQKLGLLPSEACSDSEFMRRAFIDVIGFLPEPGEARRFLA
;
A
#
# COMPACT_ATOMS: atom_id res chain seq x y z
N LEU A 1 -38.05 -15.16 17.56
CA LEU A 1 -38.54 -14.01 16.80
C LEU A 1 -37.33 -13.34 16.13
N ALA A 2 -37.16 -13.59 14.83
CA ALA A 2 -36.20 -12.83 14.03
C ALA A 2 -36.85 -11.47 13.75
N VAL A 3 -36.33 -10.40 14.33
CA VAL A 3 -36.70 -9.04 13.96
C VAL A 3 -35.88 -8.72 12.70
N GLU A 4 -36.59 -8.52 11.59
CA GLU A 4 -35.95 -8.00 10.37
C GLU A 4 -35.51 -6.55 10.66
N HIS A 5 -34.20 -6.32 10.51
CA HIS A 5 -33.62 -4.99 10.58
C HIS A 5 -32.71 -4.77 9.35
N GLU A 6 -32.60 -3.53 8.93
CA GLU A 6 -31.68 -3.16 7.85
C GLU A 6 -30.23 -3.55 8.23
N GLY A 7 -29.53 -4.24 7.32
CA GLY A 7 -28.16 -4.70 7.54
C GLY A 7 -27.98 -6.21 7.62
N GLY A 8 -29.05 -6.99 7.60
CA GLY A 8 -29.02 -8.46 7.56
C GLY A 8 -28.40 -9.11 8.82
N LYS A 9 -28.12 -10.40 8.72
CA LYS A 9 -27.51 -11.17 9.81
C LYS A 9 -26.00 -10.92 9.85
N ARG A 10 -25.53 -10.16 10.84
CA ARG A 10 -24.12 -9.80 11.01
C ARG A 10 -23.30 -10.85 11.76
N LEU A 11 -23.93 -11.61 12.64
CA LEU A 11 -23.26 -12.59 13.49
C LEU A 11 -23.99 -13.94 13.42
N GLU A 12 -23.22 -15.00 13.26
CA GLU A 12 -23.71 -16.35 13.43
C GLU A 12 -23.67 -16.74 14.92
N VAL A 13 -24.74 -17.34 15.43
CA VAL A 13 -24.78 -17.86 16.80
C VAL A 13 -23.67 -18.89 16.99
N GLY A 14 -22.84 -18.70 18.02
CA GLY A 14 -21.69 -19.55 18.31
C GLY A 14 -20.42 -19.19 17.54
N SER A 15 -20.44 -18.18 16.65
CA SER A 15 -19.21 -17.67 16.04
C SER A 15 -18.33 -16.97 17.06
N PRO A 16 -17.00 -16.85 16.84
CA PRO A 16 -16.11 -16.17 17.77
C PRO A 16 -16.55 -14.73 18.08
N PHE A 17 -17.00 -13.96 17.09
CA PHE A 17 -17.50 -12.60 17.30
C PHE A 17 -18.82 -12.57 18.08
N TYR A 18 -19.71 -13.53 17.82
CA TYR A 18 -20.93 -13.67 18.63
C TYR A 18 -20.60 -13.94 20.11
N GLN A 19 -19.65 -14.84 20.38
CA GLN A 19 -19.24 -15.19 21.73
C GLN A 19 -18.62 -13.98 22.44
N ILE A 20 -17.76 -13.20 21.76
CA ILE A 20 -17.16 -11.98 22.32
C ILE A 20 -18.26 -11.00 22.77
N ILE A 21 -19.25 -10.74 21.90
CA ILE A 21 -20.35 -9.80 22.25
C ILE A 21 -21.24 -10.38 23.35
N HIS A 22 -21.57 -11.67 23.31
CA HIS A 22 -22.34 -12.34 24.35
C HIS A 22 -21.66 -12.23 25.72
N ASP A 23 -20.34 -12.50 25.78
CA ASP A 23 -19.57 -12.44 27.00
C ASP A 23 -19.42 -11.00 27.52
N TRP A 24 -19.24 -10.02 26.64
CA TRP A 24 -19.25 -8.60 26.99
C TRP A 24 -20.58 -8.16 27.62
N ILE A 25 -21.72 -8.58 27.02
CA ILE A 25 -23.06 -8.29 27.58
C ILE A 25 -23.21 -8.94 28.94
N SER A 26 -22.83 -10.22 29.07
CA SER A 26 -22.94 -10.97 30.34
C SER A 26 -22.07 -10.39 31.45
N GLN A 27 -20.96 -9.71 31.11
CA GLN A 27 -20.08 -8.98 32.06
C GLN A 27 -20.55 -7.58 32.37
N GLY A 28 -21.75 -7.15 31.92
CA GLY A 28 -22.34 -5.85 32.25
C GLY A 28 -22.01 -4.74 31.26
N MET A 29 -21.54 -5.07 30.06
CA MET A 29 -21.28 -4.12 28.94
C MET A 29 -20.33 -2.97 29.34
N LEU A 30 -19.31 -3.26 30.11
CA LEU A 30 -18.30 -2.26 30.48
C LEU A 30 -17.62 -1.71 29.24
N TYR A 31 -17.71 -0.42 29.02
CA TYR A 31 -17.05 0.25 27.91
C TYR A 31 -15.53 0.27 28.09
N ARG A 32 -15.05 0.41 29.30
CA ARG A 32 -13.64 0.42 29.69
C ARG A 32 -13.46 -0.08 31.12
N ARG A 33 -12.40 -0.84 31.35
CA ARG A 33 -12.00 -1.24 32.73
C ARG A 33 -11.00 -0.23 33.28
N ALA A 34 -11.09 0.04 34.57
CA ALA A 34 -10.08 0.87 35.26
C ALA A 34 -8.70 0.22 35.13
N GLY A 35 -7.70 0.99 34.68
CA GLY A 35 -6.34 0.50 34.47
C GLY A 35 -6.12 -0.30 33.17
N GLU A 36 -7.09 -0.34 32.27
CA GLU A 36 -6.89 -0.91 30.94
C GLU A 36 -5.94 -0.01 30.12
N PRO A 37 -4.80 -0.56 29.61
CA PRO A 37 -3.82 0.24 28.88
C PRO A 37 -4.38 0.74 27.54
N GLU A 38 -4.05 1.97 27.18
CA GLU A 38 -4.48 2.55 25.91
C GLU A 38 -3.67 2.02 24.74
N LEU A 39 -4.33 1.92 23.57
CA LEU A 39 -3.68 1.60 22.32
C LEU A 39 -2.81 2.78 21.86
N VAL A 40 -1.50 2.57 21.78
CA VAL A 40 -0.53 3.59 21.33
C VAL A 40 -0.36 3.56 19.79
N GLY A 41 -0.46 2.39 19.19
CA GLY A 41 -0.32 2.24 17.75
C GLY A 41 -0.31 0.80 17.28
N ILE A 42 -0.29 0.63 15.97
CA ILE A 42 -0.17 -0.68 15.32
C ILE A 42 1.06 -0.74 14.43
N SER A 43 1.58 -1.92 14.23
CA SER A 43 2.60 -2.23 13.23
C SER A 43 2.17 -3.43 12.40
N VAL A 44 2.63 -3.49 11.16
CA VAL A 44 2.39 -4.61 10.25
C VAL A 44 3.71 -5.24 9.84
N PHE A 45 3.74 -6.57 9.77
CA PHE A 45 4.92 -7.31 9.32
C PHE A 45 4.51 -8.35 8.26
N PRO A 46 5.28 -8.45 7.15
CA PRO A 46 6.34 -7.52 6.74
C PRO A 46 5.77 -6.14 6.32
N ASN A 47 6.51 -5.07 6.63
CA ASN A 47 6.09 -3.70 6.33
C ASN A 47 6.56 -3.20 4.94
N GLU A 48 7.65 -3.76 4.43
CA GLU A 48 8.15 -3.52 3.07
C GLU A 48 8.94 -4.75 2.59
N GLN A 49 8.57 -5.29 1.42
CA GLN A 49 9.27 -6.43 0.85
C GLN A 49 9.06 -6.53 -0.67
N ARG A 50 10.06 -7.09 -1.36
CA ARG A 50 9.96 -7.48 -2.77
C ARG A 50 9.45 -8.91 -2.88
N TYR A 51 8.49 -9.13 -3.77
CA TYR A 51 7.88 -10.42 -4.00
C TYR A 51 7.98 -10.85 -5.46
N PRO A 52 8.20 -12.13 -5.73
CA PRO A 52 7.92 -12.68 -7.04
C PRO A 52 6.42 -12.56 -7.36
N LYS A 53 6.08 -12.64 -8.64
CA LYS A 53 4.69 -12.66 -9.11
C LYS A 53 3.97 -13.92 -8.62
N SER A 54 2.69 -13.81 -8.36
CA SER A 54 1.78 -14.92 -8.04
C SER A 54 2.18 -15.72 -6.79
N VAL A 55 2.67 -15.06 -5.77
CA VAL A 55 2.92 -15.65 -4.44
C VAL A 55 1.91 -15.16 -3.42
N GLU A 56 1.80 -15.87 -2.32
CA GLU A 56 0.98 -15.48 -1.17
C GLU A 56 1.88 -15.10 0.02
N GLN A 57 1.44 -14.11 0.78
CA GLN A 57 2.11 -13.63 1.99
C GLN A 57 1.11 -13.29 3.07
N GLN A 58 1.23 -13.92 4.23
CA GLN A 58 0.48 -13.54 5.41
C GLN A 58 1.08 -12.27 6.04
N LEU A 59 0.24 -11.27 6.25
CA LEU A 59 0.56 -10.13 7.10
C LEU A 59 0.21 -10.42 8.55
N VAL A 60 1.02 -9.92 9.47
CA VAL A 60 0.76 -9.96 10.90
C VAL A 60 0.63 -8.53 11.41
N VAL A 61 -0.46 -8.24 12.12
CA VAL A 61 -0.71 -6.91 12.71
C VAL A 61 -0.54 -6.98 14.21
N THR A 62 0.39 -6.19 14.73
CA THR A 62 0.67 -6.13 16.17
C THR A 62 0.21 -4.78 16.73
N ALA A 63 -0.69 -4.80 17.69
CA ALA A 63 -1.07 -3.64 18.50
C ALA A 63 -0.09 -3.48 19.66
N ARG A 64 0.30 -2.25 19.95
CA ARG A 64 1.16 -1.87 21.08
C ARG A 64 0.39 -0.95 22.01
N PHE A 65 0.47 -1.22 23.32
CA PHE A 65 -0.23 -0.51 24.38
C PHE A 65 0.73 0.32 25.24
N GLU A 66 0.18 1.25 26.03
CA GLU A 66 0.96 2.16 26.88
C GLU A 66 1.80 1.47 27.95
N ASP A 67 1.34 0.32 28.44
CA ASP A 67 2.08 -0.51 29.41
C ASP A 67 3.24 -1.30 28.78
N GLY A 68 3.50 -1.09 27.48
CA GLY A 68 4.51 -1.81 26.70
C GLY A 68 4.07 -3.20 26.21
N SER A 69 2.87 -3.65 26.57
CA SER A 69 2.33 -4.92 26.08
C SER A 69 2.01 -4.86 24.59
N THR A 70 2.06 -6.01 23.94
CA THR A 70 1.70 -6.17 22.54
C THR A 70 0.71 -7.30 22.36
N ARG A 71 -0.17 -7.18 21.35
CA ARG A 71 -1.14 -8.21 20.98
C ARG A 71 -1.20 -8.38 19.47
N ASP A 72 -1.32 -9.61 19.02
CA ASP A 72 -1.68 -9.91 17.62
C ASP A 72 -3.17 -9.56 17.42
N VAL A 73 -3.41 -8.63 16.51
CA VAL A 73 -4.75 -8.15 16.16
C VAL A 73 -5.07 -8.36 14.69
N THR A 74 -4.32 -9.23 14.02
CA THR A 74 -4.44 -9.50 12.58
C THR A 74 -5.88 -9.78 12.17
N HIS A 75 -6.58 -10.65 12.90
CA HIS A 75 -7.97 -11.04 12.63
C HIS A 75 -9.03 -10.00 13.03
N LEU A 76 -8.60 -8.88 13.66
CA LEU A 76 -9.47 -7.77 14.05
C LEU A 76 -9.20 -6.51 13.22
N ALA A 77 -8.16 -6.55 12.39
CA ALA A 77 -7.76 -5.43 11.56
C ALA A 77 -8.52 -5.43 10.23
N ASP A 78 -8.75 -4.23 9.73
CA ASP A 78 -9.29 -3.98 8.40
C ASP A 78 -8.15 -3.84 7.40
N PHE A 79 -8.24 -4.54 6.26
CA PHE A 79 -7.24 -4.52 5.21
C PHE A 79 -7.83 -3.94 3.92
N SER A 80 -7.05 -3.11 3.23
CA SER A 80 -7.40 -2.62 1.91
C SER A 80 -6.17 -2.43 1.04
N ALA A 81 -6.23 -2.89 -0.21
CA ALA A 81 -5.20 -2.66 -1.22
C ALA A 81 -5.52 -1.38 -2.01
N ASN A 82 -4.50 -0.56 -2.32
CA ASN A 82 -4.66 0.58 -3.22
C ASN A 82 -4.72 0.16 -4.69
N GLU A 83 -3.97 -0.89 -5.07
CA GLU A 83 -3.88 -1.42 -6.44
C GLU A 83 -4.04 -2.94 -6.42
N LYS A 84 -5.25 -3.40 -6.65
CA LYS A 84 -5.58 -4.85 -6.61
C LYS A 84 -4.86 -5.68 -7.66
N GLU A 85 -4.49 -5.08 -8.80
CA GLU A 85 -3.74 -5.76 -9.85
C GLU A 85 -2.30 -6.09 -9.44
N ILE A 86 -1.74 -5.31 -8.49
CA ILE A 86 -0.39 -5.54 -7.92
C ILE A 86 -0.48 -6.53 -6.76
N ALA A 87 -1.44 -6.30 -5.84
CA ALA A 87 -1.66 -7.19 -4.70
C ALA A 87 -3.10 -7.06 -4.18
N GLU A 88 -3.76 -8.18 -3.97
CA GLU A 88 -5.03 -8.26 -3.25
C GLU A 88 -4.76 -8.70 -1.81
N VAL A 89 -5.65 -8.32 -0.90
CA VAL A 89 -5.61 -8.78 0.49
C VAL A 89 -7.01 -9.17 0.92
N ASP A 90 -7.13 -10.26 1.65
CA ASP A 90 -8.39 -10.69 2.24
C ASP A 90 -8.53 -10.24 3.71
N GLU A 91 -9.68 -10.52 4.31
CA GLU A 91 -10.00 -10.15 5.69
C GLU A 91 -9.13 -10.83 6.75
N THR A 92 -8.41 -11.88 6.39
CA THR A 92 -7.46 -12.57 7.28
C THR A 92 -6.06 -11.99 7.21
N GLY A 93 -5.82 -10.99 6.33
CA GLY A 93 -4.52 -10.41 6.08
C GLY A 93 -3.64 -11.24 5.14
N MET A 94 -4.22 -12.21 4.42
CA MET A 94 -3.51 -12.95 3.39
C MET A 94 -3.41 -12.11 2.11
N VAL A 95 -2.21 -11.74 1.73
CA VAL A 95 -1.90 -11.00 0.51
C VAL A 95 -1.65 -11.97 -0.62
N ARG A 96 -2.34 -11.77 -1.75
CA ARG A 96 -2.08 -12.46 -3.02
C ARG A 96 -1.42 -11.49 -3.97
N VAL A 97 -0.14 -11.72 -4.27
CA VAL A 97 0.65 -10.89 -5.17
C VAL A 97 0.24 -11.16 -6.61
N GLY A 98 -0.08 -10.10 -7.34
CA GLY A 98 -0.50 -10.15 -8.73
C GLY A 98 0.64 -10.39 -9.72
N ARG A 99 0.36 -10.09 -10.99
CA ARG A 99 1.34 -10.24 -12.09
C ARG A 99 1.86 -8.90 -12.61
N LEU A 100 1.24 -7.80 -12.23
CA LEU A 100 1.67 -6.47 -12.62
C LEU A 100 2.92 -6.08 -11.84
N SER A 101 3.97 -5.69 -12.57
CA SER A 101 5.23 -5.24 -11.97
C SER A 101 5.14 -3.77 -11.62
N ASP A 102 4.95 -3.47 -10.33
CA ASP A 102 4.96 -2.12 -9.75
C ASP A 102 4.98 -2.21 -8.21
N GLU A 103 4.73 -1.10 -7.52
CA GLU A 103 4.59 -1.01 -6.08
C GLU A 103 3.11 -0.82 -5.68
N GLY A 104 2.62 -1.72 -4.84
CA GLY A 104 1.32 -1.62 -4.20
C GLY A 104 1.45 -1.38 -2.70
N VAL A 105 0.40 -0.84 -2.10
CA VAL A 105 0.32 -0.60 -0.65
C VAL A 105 -0.93 -1.26 -0.10
N ILE A 106 -0.74 -2.09 0.92
CA ILE A 106 -1.82 -2.59 1.75
C ILE A 106 -1.95 -1.65 2.95
N VAL A 107 -3.09 -1.04 3.09
CA VAL A 107 -3.44 -0.20 4.26
C VAL A 107 -4.15 -1.06 5.28
N VAL A 108 -3.67 -1.00 6.51
CA VAL A 108 -4.17 -1.75 7.65
C VAL A 108 -4.75 -0.77 8.67
N ARG A 109 -5.97 -1.03 9.15
CA ARG A 109 -6.64 -0.19 10.14
C ARG A 109 -7.09 -1.02 11.33
N TYR A 110 -6.89 -0.50 12.52
CA TYR A 110 -7.38 -1.08 13.77
C TYR A 110 -7.62 0.00 14.80
N MET A 111 -8.83 0.09 15.36
CA MET A 111 -9.21 1.05 16.42
C MET A 111 -8.73 2.49 16.16
N GLY A 112 -8.90 3.00 14.93
CA GLY A 112 -8.47 4.34 14.52
C GLY A 112 -6.99 4.51 14.22
N GLN A 113 -6.16 3.50 14.46
CA GLN A 113 -4.75 3.46 14.05
C GLN A 113 -4.60 2.94 12.63
N VAL A 114 -3.56 3.41 11.94
CA VAL A 114 -3.26 3.04 10.55
C VAL A 114 -1.81 2.61 10.42
N ALA A 115 -1.59 1.47 9.77
CA ALA A 115 -0.27 1.01 9.33
C ALA A 115 -0.32 0.67 7.84
N ARG A 116 0.84 0.46 7.23
CA ARG A 116 0.94 0.10 5.82
C ARG A 116 2.00 -0.96 5.58
N ALA A 117 1.71 -1.88 4.66
CA ALA A 117 2.68 -2.80 4.08
C ALA A 117 2.90 -2.43 2.61
N ARG A 118 4.15 -2.27 2.20
CA ARG A 118 4.53 -2.00 0.82
C ARG A 118 4.93 -3.30 0.13
N ILE A 119 4.28 -3.58 -0.98
CA ILE A 119 4.50 -4.74 -1.82
C ILE A 119 5.20 -4.26 -3.09
N THR A 120 6.41 -4.70 -3.34
CA THR A 120 7.14 -4.41 -4.58
C THR A 120 7.20 -5.65 -5.45
N VAL A 121 6.65 -5.59 -6.65
CA VAL A 121 6.68 -6.67 -7.64
C VAL A 121 7.60 -6.23 -8.77
N PRO A 122 8.86 -6.70 -8.81
CA PRO A 122 9.79 -6.30 -9.86
C PRO A 122 9.43 -6.92 -11.21
N THR A 123 9.96 -6.33 -12.28
CA THR A 123 9.95 -6.95 -13.61
C THR A 123 10.81 -8.22 -13.61
N ASP A 124 10.65 -9.05 -14.65
CA ASP A 124 11.48 -10.25 -14.82
C ASP A 124 12.92 -9.91 -15.28
N ARG A 125 13.21 -8.63 -15.52
CA ARG A 125 14.54 -8.12 -15.89
C ARG A 125 15.34 -7.80 -14.63
N GLN A 126 16.61 -8.16 -14.67
CA GLN A 126 17.57 -7.78 -13.62
C GLN A 126 18.71 -7.00 -14.27
N PHE A 127 19.03 -5.85 -13.71
CA PHE A 127 20.14 -5.02 -14.14
C PHE A 127 21.16 -4.92 -13.02
N ASN A 128 22.43 -4.86 -13.39
CA ASN A 128 23.53 -4.67 -12.44
C ASN A 128 23.44 -3.25 -11.84
N ASP A 129 23.74 -3.11 -10.56
CA ASP A 129 23.77 -1.83 -9.85
C ASP A 129 24.70 -0.81 -10.52
N ALA A 130 25.79 -1.25 -11.16
CA ALA A 130 26.68 -0.40 -11.92
C ALA A 130 26.00 0.38 -13.06
N VAL A 131 24.93 -0.19 -13.63
CA VAL A 131 24.14 0.48 -14.70
C VAL A 131 23.47 1.72 -14.13
N TYR A 132 22.85 1.61 -12.96
CA TYR A 132 22.19 2.74 -12.29
C TYR A 132 23.19 3.78 -11.78
N ALA A 133 24.36 3.33 -11.33
CA ALA A 133 25.43 4.24 -10.90
C ALA A 133 25.98 5.12 -12.04
N GLY A 134 25.95 4.61 -13.29
CA GLY A 134 26.39 5.32 -14.49
C GLY A 134 25.37 6.29 -15.08
N LEU A 135 24.12 6.33 -14.58
CA LEU A 135 23.09 7.21 -15.10
C LEU A 135 23.36 8.68 -14.72
N PRO A 136 23.10 9.65 -15.64
CA PRO A 136 23.27 11.06 -15.34
C PRO A 136 22.30 11.52 -14.25
N ARG A 137 22.80 12.33 -13.32
CA ARG A 137 22.01 12.91 -12.21
C ARG A 137 22.12 14.42 -12.26
N ASN A 138 20.98 15.08 -12.39
CA ASN A 138 20.88 16.53 -12.41
C ASN A 138 20.43 17.09 -11.06
N ASN A 139 19.61 16.32 -10.33
CA ASN A 139 19.10 16.73 -9.01
C ASN A 139 18.63 15.49 -8.20
N PHE A 140 18.16 15.75 -6.98
CA PHE A 140 17.71 14.69 -6.04
C PHE A 140 16.52 13.84 -6.55
N ILE A 141 15.76 14.34 -7.52
CA ILE A 141 14.63 13.58 -8.11
C ILE A 141 15.18 12.39 -8.88
N ASP A 142 16.30 12.56 -9.59
CA ASP A 142 16.94 11.48 -10.33
C ASP A 142 17.39 10.35 -9.38
N ASP A 143 17.93 10.69 -8.22
CA ASP A 143 18.33 9.70 -7.21
C ASP A 143 17.13 8.90 -6.71
N LEU A 144 16.02 9.55 -6.40
CA LEU A 144 14.77 8.89 -5.98
C LEU A 144 14.16 8.03 -7.10
N ALA A 145 14.14 8.54 -8.32
CA ALA A 145 13.62 7.83 -9.49
C ALA A 145 14.45 6.58 -9.80
N TYR A 146 15.78 6.70 -9.80
CA TYR A 146 16.67 5.58 -10.10
C TYR A 146 16.65 4.52 -8.98
N ALA A 147 16.53 4.92 -7.72
CA ALA A 147 16.31 3.99 -6.62
C ALA A 147 15.02 3.18 -6.81
N ARG A 148 13.94 3.82 -7.26
CA ARG A 148 12.69 3.13 -7.59
C ARG A 148 12.84 2.22 -8.80
N PHE A 149 13.49 2.68 -9.87
CA PHE A 149 13.75 1.87 -11.06
C PHE A 149 14.58 0.62 -10.72
N GLN A 150 15.60 0.76 -9.88
CA GLN A 150 16.42 -0.36 -9.41
C GLN A 150 15.56 -1.38 -8.62
N LYS A 151 14.69 -0.92 -7.73
CA LYS A 151 13.77 -1.79 -6.98
C LYS A 151 12.86 -2.59 -7.92
N LEU A 152 12.38 -1.96 -8.98
CA LEU A 152 11.43 -2.55 -9.93
C LEU A 152 12.12 -3.32 -11.08
N GLY A 153 13.44 -3.22 -11.24
CA GLY A 153 14.15 -3.81 -12.37
C GLY A 153 13.81 -3.09 -13.67
N LEU A 154 13.74 -1.76 -13.63
CA LEU A 154 13.48 -0.89 -14.78
C LEU A 154 14.72 -0.06 -15.11
N LEU A 155 14.87 0.34 -16.35
CA LEU A 155 15.80 1.39 -16.76
C LEU A 155 15.00 2.59 -17.29
N PRO A 156 15.53 3.81 -17.12
CA PRO A 156 14.95 4.96 -17.81
C PRO A 156 15.03 4.76 -19.31
N SER A 157 14.07 5.29 -20.04
CA SER A 157 14.16 5.42 -21.49
C SER A 157 15.27 6.40 -21.88
N GLU A 158 15.72 6.34 -23.11
CA GLU A 158 16.58 7.37 -23.68
C GLU A 158 15.94 8.77 -23.57
N ALA A 159 16.76 9.81 -23.61
CA ALA A 159 16.26 11.18 -23.62
C ALA A 159 15.35 11.37 -24.85
N CYS A 160 14.23 12.06 -24.63
CA CYS A 160 13.32 12.37 -25.74
C CYS A 160 13.94 13.40 -26.69
N SER A 161 13.46 13.42 -27.93
CA SER A 161 13.85 14.44 -28.92
C SER A 161 13.37 15.84 -28.48
N ASP A 162 13.98 16.88 -29.01
CA ASP A 162 13.58 18.27 -28.72
C ASP A 162 12.12 18.54 -29.08
N SER A 163 11.61 17.92 -30.14
CA SER A 163 10.20 18.03 -30.52
C SER A 163 9.25 17.38 -29.51
N GLU A 164 9.61 16.22 -28.96
CA GLU A 164 8.85 15.57 -27.90
C GLU A 164 8.94 16.32 -26.59
N PHE A 165 10.13 16.84 -26.26
CA PHE A 165 10.33 17.67 -25.07
C PHE A 165 9.44 18.92 -25.14
N MET A 166 9.49 19.67 -26.24
CA MET A 166 8.67 20.85 -26.42
C MET A 166 7.17 20.54 -26.30
N ARG A 167 6.71 19.49 -26.97
CA ARG A 167 5.32 19.05 -26.90
C ARG A 167 4.89 18.75 -25.46
N ARG A 168 5.69 17.99 -24.71
CA ARG A 168 5.40 17.65 -23.30
C ARG A 168 5.42 18.89 -22.42
N ALA A 169 6.44 19.73 -22.53
CA ALA A 169 6.56 20.95 -21.75
C ALA A 169 5.38 21.89 -21.94
N PHE A 170 4.91 22.06 -23.18
CA PHE A 170 3.74 22.88 -23.47
C PHE A 170 2.45 22.31 -22.85
N ILE A 171 2.23 21.00 -22.99
CA ILE A 171 1.05 20.34 -22.38
C ILE A 171 1.09 20.43 -20.86
N ASP A 172 2.23 20.17 -20.23
CA ASP A 172 2.36 20.09 -18.77
C ASP A 172 2.29 21.49 -18.13
N VAL A 173 2.84 22.53 -18.78
CA VAL A 173 2.92 23.89 -18.21
C VAL A 173 1.74 24.77 -18.63
N ILE A 174 1.31 24.67 -19.88
CA ILE A 174 0.34 25.60 -20.49
C ILE A 174 -0.99 24.90 -20.75
N GLY A 175 -1.01 23.57 -20.89
CA GLY A 175 -2.22 22.77 -21.11
C GLY A 175 -2.64 22.61 -22.58
N PHE A 176 -1.86 23.13 -23.54
CA PHE A 176 -2.13 22.99 -24.97
C PHE A 176 -0.84 22.85 -25.77
N LEU A 177 -0.97 22.48 -27.05
CA LEU A 177 0.16 22.26 -27.96
C LEU A 177 0.80 23.60 -28.40
N PRO A 178 2.12 23.62 -28.70
CA PRO A 178 2.78 24.79 -29.27
C PRO A 178 2.23 25.12 -30.64
N GLU A 179 2.18 26.41 -30.97
CA GLU A 179 1.84 26.85 -32.32
C GLU A 179 2.95 26.48 -33.32
N PRO A 180 2.60 26.28 -34.59
CA PRO A 180 3.60 25.92 -35.63
C PRO A 180 4.77 26.88 -35.74
N GLY A 181 4.54 28.18 -35.47
CA GLY A 181 5.57 29.20 -35.45
C GLY A 181 6.54 29.06 -34.27
N GLU A 182 6.03 28.72 -33.08
CA GLU A 182 6.83 28.47 -31.88
C GLU A 182 7.67 27.21 -32.05
N ALA A 183 7.04 26.12 -32.54
CA ALA A 183 7.73 24.88 -32.80
C ALA A 183 8.91 25.05 -33.78
N ARG A 184 8.71 25.78 -34.86
CA ARG A 184 9.79 26.07 -35.83
C ARG A 184 10.94 26.88 -35.22
N ARG A 185 10.63 27.85 -34.35
CA ARG A 185 11.68 28.66 -33.67
C ARG A 185 12.49 27.87 -32.65
N PHE A 186 11.85 26.92 -31.98
CA PHE A 186 12.52 26.09 -30.98
C PHE A 186 13.41 25.01 -31.63
N LEU A 187 13.00 24.45 -32.77
CA LEU A 187 13.67 23.35 -33.45
C LEU A 187 14.73 23.82 -34.49
N ALA A 188 14.83 25.11 -34.75
CA ALA A 188 15.82 25.70 -35.66
C ALA A 188 17.17 25.90 -34.98
#